data_de18b60de81f0a8c2a5222e4c290c54d
#
_entry.id   de18b60de81f0a8c2a5222e4c290c54d
#
_cell.length_a   1.000
_cell.length_b   1.000
_cell.length_c   1.000
_cell.angle_alpha   90.00
_cell.angle_beta   90.00
_cell.angle_gamma   90.00
#
_symmetry.space_group_name_H-M   'P 1'
#
loop_
_entity.id
_entity.type
_entity.pdbx_description
1 polymer ?
#
loop_
_entity_poly.entity_id
_entity_poly.type
_entity_poly.pdbx_seq_one_letter_code
_entity_poly.pdbx_strand_id
1 'polypeptide(L)'
;RSNWFAPKNNFAAELEEDVRIRNYIKHRLPNAGISKVEISRTTRTVTIAIFTARPGIVIGRGGEEVQRLKKELSQLTDKKAQVNISEVKRPELDAALVGANIAHQLKKKISYRRVVNKAIQSTLRMGADGIRINVAGRLGGVEIARSEKFSGGSVPLHTLRADIDYALTEANTAYGIIGVKVWISNGQHSKKKN
;
A
#
# COMPACT_ATOMS: atom_id res chain seq x y z
N ARG A 1 -4.44 -2.22 -8.12
CA ARG A 1 -5.66 -2.39 -8.93
C ARG A 1 -5.30 -2.23 -10.39
N SER A 2 -5.94 -2.99 -11.28
CA SER A 2 -5.73 -2.93 -12.73
C SER A 2 -7.07 -2.67 -13.40
N ASN A 3 -7.06 -1.89 -14.47
CA ASN A 3 -8.23 -1.59 -15.29
C ASN A 3 -7.87 -1.83 -16.76
N TRP A 4 -8.03 -3.09 -17.20
CA TRP A 4 -7.76 -3.49 -18.57
C TRP A 4 -8.54 -4.76 -18.93
N PHE A 5 -8.71 -4.96 -20.22
CA PHE A 5 -9.33 -6.14 -20.81
C PHE A 5 -8.34 -6.77 -21.78
N ALA A 6 -8.24 -8.09 -21.75
CA ALA A 6 -7.46 -8.86 -22.71
C ALA A 6 -8.28 -10.05 -23.26
N PRO A 7 -8.08 -10.45 -24.53
CA PRO A 7 -8.61 -11.69 -25.08
C PRO A 7 -8.06 -12.89 -24.29
N LYS A 8 -8.83 -13.99 -24.27
CA LYS A 8 -8.49 -15.21 -23.52
C LYS A 8 -7.05 -15.69 -23.77
N ASN A 9 -6.59 -15.63 -25.01
CA ASN A 9 -5.26 -16.12 -25.40
C ASN A 9 -4.11 -15.27 -24.83
N ASN A 10 -4.31 -13.96 -24.61
CA ASN A 10 -3.27 -13.05 -24.19
C ASN A 10 -3.37 -12.70 -22.69
N PHE A 11 -4.45 -13.12 -22.03
CA PHE A 11 -4.70 -12.75 -20.63
C PHE A 11 -3.56 -13.16 -19.68
N ALA A 12 -3.04 -14.39 -19.83
CA ALA A 12 -1.97 -14.90 -18.97
C ALA A 12 -0.68 -14.08 -19.10
N ALA A 13 -0.28 -13.76 -20.33
CA ALA A 13 0.92 -12.96 -20.59
C ALA A 13 0.79 -11.54 -20.04
N GLU A 14 -0.36 -10.88 -20.26
CA GLU A 14 -0.59 -9.53 -19.76
C GLU A 14 -0.70 -9.47 -18.24
N LEU A 15 -1.21 -10.53 -17.59
CA LEU A 15 -1.24 -10.64 -16.14
C LEU A 15 0.15 -10.84 -15.55
N GLU A 16 0.98 -11.68 -16.16
CA GLU A 16 2.37 -11.89 -15.74
C GLU A 16 3.16 -10.57 -15.81
N GLU A 17 3.01 -9.85 -16.91
CA GLU A 17 3.62 -8.53 -17.09
C GLU A 17 3.16 -7.53 -16.00
N ASP A 18 1.87 -7.52 -15.64
CA ASP A 18 1.32 -6.67 -14.58
C ASP A 18 1.96 -6.98 -13.22
N VAL A 19 2.12 -8.26 -12.90
CA VAL A 19 2.78 -8.69 -11.65
C VAL A 19 4.25 -8.32 -11.65
N ARG A 20 4.97 -8.50 -12.78
CA ARG A 20 6.38 -8.10 -12.94
C ARG A 20 6.55 -6.59 -12.70
N ILE A 21 5.72 -5.76 -13.33
CA ILE A 21 5.74 -4.30 -13.16
C ILE A 21 5.54 -3.91 -11.69
N ARG A 22 4.53 -4.48 -11.01
CA ARG A 22 4.25 -4.18 -9.60
C ARG A 22 5.41 -4.55 -8.68
N ASN A 23 5.97 -5.73 -8.87
CA ASN A 23 7.10 -6.20 -8.09
C ASN A 23 8.33 -5.33 -8.34
N TYR A 24 8.60 -4.98 -9.59
CA TYR A 24 9.70 -4.09 -9.97
C TYR A 24 9.61 -2.73 -9.26
N ILE A 25 8.43 -2.07 -9.32
CA ILE A 25 8.20 -0.77 -8.68
C ILE A 25 8.41 -0.86 -7.16
N LYS A 26 7.90 -1.91 -6.51
CA LYS A 26 8.07 -2.11 -5.06
C LYS A 26 9.54 -2.28 -4.66
N HIS A 27 10.33 -3.01 -5.46
CA HIS A 27 11.74 -3.23 -5.19
C HIS A 27 12.60 -2.00 -5.49
N ARG A 28 12.29 -1.28 -6.57
CA ARG A 28 13.03 -0.10 -7.00
C ARG A 28 12.85 1.11 -6.06
N LEU A 29 11.68 1.23 -5.45
CA LEU A 29 11.28 2.39 -4.66
C LEU A 29 10.84 2.03 -3.21
N PRO A 30 11.70 1.38 -2.41
CA PRO A 30 11.31 0.90 -1.07
C PRO A 30 10.97 2.03 -0.10
N ASN A 31 11.57 3.21 -0.27
CA ASN A 31 11.42 4.36 0.64
C ASN A 31 10.39 5.40 0.17
N ALA A 32 9.78 5.21 -0.99
CA ALA A 32 8.83 6.16 -1.56
C ALA A 32 7.49 6.19 -0.83
N GLY A 33 7.16 5.17 -0.02
CA GLY A 33 5.85 5.06 0.62
C GLY A 33 4.75 4.91 -0.43
N ILE A 34 4.77 3.81 -1.17
CA ILE A 34 3.78 3.52 -2.20
C ILE A 34 2.52 2.97 -1.54
N SER A 35 1.39 3.65 -1.73
CA SER A 35 0.07 3.20 -1.31
C SER A 35 -0.47 2.14 -2.27
N LYS A 36 -0.65 2.51 -3.51
CA LYS A 36 -1.16 1.62 -4.56
C LYS A 36 -0.54 1.94 -5.92
N VAL A 37 -0.52 0.93 -6.78
CA VAL A 37 -0.17 1.06 -8.19
C VAL A 37 -1.38 0.65 -9.01
N GLU A 38 -1.86 1.54 -9.86
CA GLU A 38 -2.95 1.26 -10.80
C GLU A 38 -2.38 1.17 -12.21
N ILE A 39 -2.72 0.10 -12.90
CA ILE A 39 -2.25 -0.16 -14.26
C ILE A 39 -3.47 -0.18 -15.17
N SER A 40 -3.48 0.70 -16.14
CA SER A 40 -4.46 0.72 -17.23
C SER A 40 -3.76 0.46 -18.56
N ARG A 41 -4.35 -0.38 -19.37
CA ARG A 41 -3.80 -0.78 -20.65
C ARG A 41 -4.71 -0.38 -21.78
N THR A 42 -4.12 0.13 -22.83
CA THR A 42 -4.74 0.30 -24.14
C THR A 42 -4.00 -0.57 -25.13
N THR A 43 -4.44 -0.61 -26.37
CA THR A 43 -3.83 -1.41 -27.43
C THR A 43 -2.33 -1.09 -27.63
N ARG A 44 -1.92 0.17 -27.45
CA ARG A 44 -0.56 0.64 -27.76
C ARG A 44 0.22 1.14 -26.54
N THR A 45 -0.45 1.46 -25.44
CA THR A 45 0.17 2.09 -24.27
C THR A 45 -0.23 1.42 -22.99
N VAL A 46 0.70 1.36 -22.03
CA VAL A 46 0.47 0.95 -20.64
C VAL A 46 0.67 2.17 -19.77
N THR A 47 -0.40 2.61 -19.10
CA THR A 47 -0.37 3.74 -18.17
C THR A 47 -0.30 3.21 -16.74
N ILE A 48 0.75 3.60 -16.02
CA ILE A 48 1.03 3.17 -14.66
C ILE A 48 0.88 4.38 -13.74
N ALA A 49 -0.18 4.41 -12.94
CA ALA A 49 -0.39 5.44 -11.92
C ALA A 49 0.14 4.96 -10.57
N ILE A 50 1.13 5.66 -10.03
CA ILE A 50 1.77 5.38 -8.75
C ILE A 50 1.27 6.38 -7.73
N PHE A 51 0.57 5.89 -6.69
CA PHE A 51 0.12 6.70 -5.56
C PHE A 51 1.15 6.58 -4.43
N THR A 52 1.74 7.70 -4.05
CA THR A 52 2.85 7.74 -3.10
C THR A 52 2.67 8.86 -2.08
N ALA A 53 3.16 8.61 -0.85
CA ALA A 53 3.24 9.64 0.19
C ALA A 53 4.41 10.62 -0.02
N ARG A 54 5.41 10.23 -0.82
CA ARG A 54 6.64 11.01 -1.04
C ARG A 54 6.96 11.14 -2.52
N PRO A 55 6.20 11.95 -3.28
CA PRO A 55 6.38 12.06 -4.73
C PRO A 55 7.79 12.55 -5.10
N GLY A 56 8.42 13.38 -4.29
CA GLY A 56 9.78 13.89 -4.54
C GLY A 56 10.84 12.80 -4.68
N ILE A 57 10.69 11.66 -3.97
CA ILE A 57 11.63 10.52 -4.09
C ILE A 57 11.45 9.82 -5.43
N VAL A 58 10.22 9.73 -5.91
CA VAL A 58 9.90 9.06 -7.19
C VAL A 58 10.27 9.92 -8.37
N ILE A 59 10.06 11.25 -8.26
CA ILE A 59 10.35 12.20 -9.32
C ILE A 59 11.86 12.42 -9.45
N GLY A 60 12.55 12.51 -8.30
CA GLY A 60 13.98 12.81 -8.26
C GLY A 60 14.32 14.26 -8.64
N ARG A 61 15.60 14.56 -8.63
CA ARG A 61 16.09 15.90 -9.03
C ARG A 61 15.87 16.10 -10.54
N GLY A 62 15.18 17.17 -10.90
CA GLY A 62 14.92 17.50 -12.32
C GLY A 62 14.08 16.48 -13.08
N GLY A 63 13.45 15.49 -12.40
CA GLY A 63 12.66 14.44 -13.05
C GLY A 63 13.48 13.27 -13.65
N GLU A 64 14.77 13.18 -13.36
CA GLU A 64 15.65 12.12 -13.90
C GLU A 64 15.19 10.71 -13.47
N GLU A 65 14.79 10.54 -12.20
CA GLU A 65 14.39 9.23 -11.70
C GLU A 65 13.12 8.70 -12.38
N VAL A 66 12.16 9.59 -12.67
CA VAL A 66 10.96 9.20 -13.45
C VAL A 66 11.33 8.81 -14.87
N GLN A 67 12.27 9.53 -15.51
CA GLN A 67 12.69 9.18 -16.86
C GLN A 67 13.44 7.84 -16.89
N ARG A 68 14.31 7.60 -15.90
CA ARG A 68 14.97 6.29 -15.73
C ARG A 68 13.94 5.18 -15.50
N LEU A 69 13.01 5.38 -14.57
CA LEU A 69 11.93 4.43 -14.29
C LEU A 69 11.10 4.13 -15.55
N LYS A 70 10.78 5.17 -16.35
CA LYS A 70 10.05 5.00 -17.61
C LYS A 70 10.83 4.16 -18.63
N LYS A 71 12.15 4.38 -18.75
CA LYS A 71 13.01 3.57 -19.63
C LYS A 71 13.07 2.11 -19.16
N GLU A 72 13.29 1.89 -17.85
CA GLU A 72 13.34 0.57 -17.22
C GLU A 72 12.02 -0.18 -17.41
N LEU A 73 10.88 0.48 -17.20
CA LEU A 73 9.56 -0.11 -17.41
C LEU A 73 9.27 -0.39 -18.89
N SER A 74 9.75 0.45 -19.80
CA SER A 74 9.62 0.20 -21.26
C SER A 74 10.44 -1.02 -21.75
N GLN A 75 11.43 -1.46 -20.97
CA GLN A 75 12.16 -2.71 -21.26
C GLN A 75 11.42 -3.96 -20.74
N LEU A 76 10.50 -3.77 -19.76
CA LEU A 76 9.69 -4.86 -19.19
C LEU A 76 8.39 -5.10 -19.97
N THR A 77 8.00 -4.16 -20.83
CA THR A 77 6.74 -4.20 -21.58
C THR A 77 7.01 -4.02 -23.07
N ASP A 78 6.28 -4.75 -23.90
CA ASP A 78 6.34 -4.58 -25.37
C ASP A 78 5.61 -3.30 -25.84
N LYS A 79 4.87 -2.66 -24.94
CA LYS A 79 4.06 -1.46 -25.21
C LYS A 79 4.74 -0.22 -24.64
N LYS A 80 4.37 0.95 -25.14
CA LYS A 80 4.89 2.22 -24.63
C LYS A 80 4.41 2.46 -23.20
N ALA A 81 5.34 2.51 -22.24
CA ALA A 81 5.05 2.77 -20.84
C ALA A 81 4.89 4.29 -20.57
N GLN A 82 3.81 4.66 -19.90
CA GLN A 82 3.58 6.00 -19.36
C GLN A 82 3.44 5.93 -17.84
N VAL A 83 4.19 6.75 -17.12
CA VAL A 83 4.18 6.78 -15.64
C VAL A 83 3.54 8.08 -15.19
N ASN A 84 2.48 7.97 -14.39
CA ASN A 84 1.80 9.07 -13.72
C ASN A 84 2.03 8.95 -12.22
N ILE A 85 2.42 10.04 -11.56
CA ILE A 85 2.66 10.07 -10.12
C ILE A 85 1.56 10.90 -9.48
N SER A 86 0.89 10.33 -8.48
CA SER A 86 -0.14 10.99 -7.70
C SER A 86 0.26 11.00 -6.22
N GLU A 87 0.13 12.16 -5.59
CA GLU A 87 0.41 12.32 -4.17
C GLU A 87 -0.77 11.87 -3.31
N VAL A 88 -0.48 11.14 -2.24
CA VAL A 88 -1.43 10.83 -1.17
C VAL A 88 -1.34 11.92 -0.11
N LYS A 89 -2.32 12.83 -0.09
CA LYS A 89 -2.32 14.01 0.81
C LYS A 89 -2.32 13.67 2.30
N ARG A 90 -2.94 12.55 2.69
CA ARG A 90 -3.08 12.11 4.10
C ARG A 90 -2.60 10.65 4.24
N PRO A 91 -1.29 10.42 4.36
CA PRO A 91 -0.74 9.06 4.42
C PRO A 91 -1.17 8.29 5.66
N GLU A 92 -1.58 8.98 6.75
CA GLU A 92 -2.04 8.36 7.97
C GLU A 92 -3.45 7.76 7.87
N LEU A 93 -4.22 8.13 6.85
CA LEU A 93 -5.54 7.57 6.55
C LEU A 93 -5.50 6.43 5.53
N ASP A 94 -4.32 6.10 5.02
CA ASP A 94 -4.11 5.01 4.07
C ASP A 94 -3.59 3.76 4.79
N ALA A 95 -4.36 2.68 4.75
CA ALA A 95 -4.03 1.45 5.47
C ALA A 95 -2.73 0.81 4.99
N ALA A 96 -2.39 0.90 3.69
CA ALA A 96 -1.16 0.34 3.16
C ALA A 96 0.08 1.08 3.67
N LEU A 97 0.01 2.42 3.73
CA LEU A 97 1.10 3.25 4.23
C LEU A 97 1.31 3.08 5.73
N VAL A 98 0.22 3.05 6.50
CA VAL A 98 0.27 2.79 7.94
C VAL A 98 0.85 1.41 8.21
N GLY A 99 0.39 0.37 7.49
CA GLY A 99 0.91 -0.99 7.60
C GLY A 99 2.41 -1.07 7.27
N ALA A 100 2.84 -0.44 6.19
CA ALA A 100 4.25 -0.39 5.79
C ALA A 100 5.13 0.31 6.83
N ASN A 101 4.65 1.40 7.43
CA ASN A 101 5.36 2.11 8.50
C ASN A 101 5.51 1.23 9.75
N ILE A 102 4.44 0.54 10.16
CA ILE A 102 4.49 -0.42 11.28
C ILE A 102 5.51 -1.53 10.97
N ALA A 103 5.43 -2.16 9.79
CA ALA A 103 6.34 -3.20 9.37
C ALA A 103 7.80 -2.75 9.37
N HIS A 104 8.08 -1.53 8.91
CA HIS A 104 9.42 -0.96 8.94
C HIS A 104 9.97 -0.78 10.36
N GLN A 105 9.13 -0.31 11.30
CA GLN A 105 9.51 -0.15 12.70
C GLN A 105 9.72 -1.50 13.41
N LEU A 106 8.90 -2.51 13.08
CA LEU A 106 9.07 -3.88 13.61
C LEU A 106 10.39 -4.52 13.15
N LYS A 107 10.80 -4.30 11.90
CA LYS A 107 12.12 -4.71 11.40
C LYS A 107 13.27 -4.10 12.20
N LYS A 108 13.10 -2.88 12.71
CA LYS A 108 14.06 -2.19 13.58
C LYS A 108 14.02 -2.64 15.05
N LYS A 109 13.31 -3.74 15.35
CA LYS A 109 13.16 -4.31 16.70
C LYS A 109 12.52 -3.35 17.74
N ILE A 110 11.72 -2.39 17.29
CA ILE A 110 10.95 -1.52 18.18
C ILE A 110 9.77 -2.31 18.74
N SER A 111 9.41 -2.08 20.02
CA SER A 111 8.28 -2.75 20.66
C SER A 111 6.99 -2.56 19.86
N TYR A 112 6.35 -3.67 19.47
CA TYR A 112 5.14 -3.69 18.67
C TYR A 112 3.99 -2.91 19.31
N ARG A 113 3.83 -3.00 20.65
CA ARG A 113 2.77 -2.25 21.39
C ARG A 113 2.96 -0.75 21.26
N ARG A 114 4.19 -0.26 21.38
CA ARG A 114 4.50 1.17 21.24
C ARG A 114 4.24 1.66 19.82
N VAL A 115 4.66 0.88 18.82
CA VAL A 115 4.48 1.22 17.40
C VAL A 115 3.01 1.28 17.03
N VAL A 116 2.24 0.27 17.42
CA VAL A 116 0.81 0.18 17.12
C VAL A 116 0.02 1.29 17.80
N ASN A 117 0.27 1.53 19.10
CA ASN A 117 -0.43 2.61 19.81
C ASN A 117 -0.13 3.99 19.22
N LYS A 118 1.13 4.24 18.81
CA LYS A 118 1.50 5.47 18.11
C LYS A 118 0.77 5.62 16.76
N ALA A 119 0.67 4.54 16.01
CA ALA A 119 -0.06 4.54 14.74
C ALA A 119 -1.54 4.84 14.94
N ILE A 120 -2.20 4.21 15.93
CA ILE A 120 -3.60 4.46 16.28
C ILE A 120 -3.83 5.93 16.63
N GLN A 121 -3.01 6.48 17.51
CA GLN A 121 -3.12 7.88 17.92
C GLN A 121 -2.92 8.85 16.74
N SER A 122 -1.97 8.56 15.85
CA SER A 122 -1.72 9.39 14.67
C SER A 122 -2.91 9.39 13.72
N THR A 123 -3.46 8.21 13.41
CA THR A 123 -4.60 8.05 12.50
C THR A 123 -5.86 8.73 13.05
N LEU A 124 -6.17 8.56 14.34
CA LEU A 124 -7.32 9.22 14.97
C LEU A 124 -7.17 10.74 14.99
N ARG A 125 -5.96 11.25 15.23
CA ARG A 125 -5.66 12.70 15.20
C ARG A 125 -5.88 13.29 13.81
N MET A 126 -5.65 12.52 12.74
CA MET A 126 -5.87 12.95 11.36
C MET A 126 -7.35 12.88 10.93
N GLY A 127 -8.24 12.44 11.81
CA GLY A 127 -9.69 12.48 11.60
C GLY A 127 -10.28 11.19 11.05
N ALA A 128 -9.64 10.03 11.26
CA ALA A 128 -10.31 8.74 11.04
C ALA A 128 -11.38 8.49 12.10
N ASP A 129 -12.52 7.91 11.70
CA ASP A 129 -13.58 7.49 12.64
C ASP A 129 -13.11 6.33 13.55
N GLY A 130 -12.20 5.52 13.04
CA GLY A 130 -11.61 4.44 13.78
C GLY A 130 -10.53 3.68 13.02
N ILE A 131 -9.72 2.98 13.78
CA ILE A 131 -8.67 2.10 13.26
C ILE A 131 -8.63 0.80 14.05
N ARG A 132 -8.40 -0.29 13.35
CA ARG A 132 -8.16 -1.61 13.91
C ARG A 132 -6.90 -2.21 13.31
N ILE A 133 -6.00 -2.66 14.16
CA ILE A 133 -4.75 -3.28 13.75
C ILE A 133 -4.67 -4.67 14.39
N ASN A 134 -4.37 -5.68 13.60
CA ASN A 134 -4.08 -7.02 14.07
C ASN A 134 -2.65 -7.39 13.69
N VAL A 135 -1.85 -7.72 14.69
CA VAL A 135 -0.45 -8.11 14.53
C VAL A 135 -0.33 -9.58 14.92
N ALA A 136 0.17 -10.42 14.02
CA ALA A 136 0.27 -11.87 14.23
C ALA A 136 1.66 -12.38 13.85
N GLY A 137 2.21 -13.26 14.68
CA GLY A 137 3.53 -13.87 14.51
C GLY A 137 4.28 -14.00 15.82
N ARG A 138 5.60 -14.13 15.76
CA ARG A 138 6.51 -14.20 16.92
C ARG A 138 6.74 -12.80 17.51
N LEU A 139 5.75 -12.29 18.23
CA LEU A 139 5.75 -10.93 18.77
C LEU A 139 6.81 -10.77 19.86
N GLY A 140 7.78 -9.87 19.63
CA GLY A 140 8.90 -9.68 20.56
C GLY A 140 9.93 -10.81 20.56
N GLY A 141 9.89 -11.74 19.59
CA GLY A 141 10.83 -12.85 19.47
C GLY A 141 10.47 -14.12 20.27
N VAL A 142 9.26 -14.17 20.87
CA VAL A 142 8.77 -15.38 21.57
C VAL A 142 8.67 -16.57 20.61
N GLU A 143 8.91 -17.80 21.12
CA GLU A 143 8.89 -19.02 20.30
C GLU A 143 7.49 -19.32 19.76
N ILE A 144 6.47 -19.18 20.60
CA ILE A 144 5.09 -19.46 20.21
C ILE A 144 4.48 -18.20 19.59
N ALA A 145 4.06 -18.31 18.34
CA ALA A 145 3.37 -17.23 17.64
C ALA A 145 2.01 -16.94 18.27
N ARG A 146 1.68 -15.66 18.36
CA ARG A 146 0.38 -15.20 18.86
C ARG A 146 -0.16 -14.07 18.03
N SER A 147 -1.45 -13.81 18.15
CA SER A 147 -2.13 -12.72 17.46
C SER A 147 -2.70 -11.74 18.49
N GLU A 148 -2.34 -10.48 18.38
CA GLU A 148 -2.85 -9.40 19.22
C GLU A 148 -3.62 -8.39 18.39
N LYS A 149 -4.78 -7.97 18.89
CA LYS A 149 -5.67 -7.00 18.24
C LYS A 149 -5.67 -5.71 19.04
N PHE A 150 -5.52 -4.60 18.33
CA PHE A 150 -5.58 -3.26 18.87
C PHE A 150 -6.64 -2.48 18.09
N SER A 151 -7.42 -1.66 18.77
CA SER A 151 -8.45 -0.83 18.13
C SER A 151 -8.55 0.53 18.81
N GLY A 152 -8.91 1.52 18.04
CA GLY A 152 -9.26 2.86 18.51
C GLY A 152 -10.38 3.42 17.65
N GLY A 153 -11.40 4.04 18.28
CA GLY A 153 -12.59 4.50 17.57
C GLY A 153 -13.51 3.36 17.11
N SER A 154 -14.34 3.63 16.09
CA SER A 154 -15.34 2.69 15.55
C SER A 154 -14.96 2.21 14.16
N VAL A 155 -14.92 0.88 13.97
CA VAL A 155 -14.68 0.25 12.66
C VAL A 155 -15.84 -0.71 12.36
N PRO A 156 -16.94 -0.22 11.77
CA PRO A 156 -18.16 -0.99 11.54
C PRO A 156 -18.02 -1.90 10.32
N LEU A 157 -17.42 -3.09 10.46
CA LEU A 157 -17.16 -4.03 9.35
C LEU A 157 -18.44 -4.60 8.71
N HIS A 158 -19.57 -4.58 9.42
CA HIS A 158 -20.86 -5.06 8.89
C HIS A 158 -21.64 -4.00 8.11
N THR A 159 -21.21 -2.75 8.13
CA THR A 159 -21.91 -1.64 7.48
C THR A 159 -21.40 -1.46 6.06
N LEU A 160 -22.15 -1.87 5.03
CA LEU A 160 -21.74 -1.79 3.62
C LEU A 160 -21.46 -0.36 3.12
N ARG A 161 -22.11 0.65 3.72
CA ARG A 161 -21.91 2.06 3.37
C ARG A 161 -20.68 2.70 4.02
N ALA A 162 -20.01 1.98 4.94
CA ALA A 162 -18.80 2.48 5.57
C ALA A 162 -17.61 2.40 4.60
N ASP A 163 -16.85 3.51 4.52
CA ASP A 163 -15.59 3.53 3.77
C ASP A 163 -14.47 3.00 4.65
N ILE A 164 -14.11 1.74 4.42
CA ILE A 164 -13.08 1.06 5.18
C ILE A 164 -11.94 0.68 4.24
N ASP A 165 -10.79 1.31 4.46
CA ASP A 165 -9.56 0.93 3.79
C ASP A 165 -8.89 -0.22 4.53
N TYR A 166 -8.39 -1.21 3.77
CA TYR A 166 -7.76 -2.41 4.31
C TYR A 166 -6.42 -2.70 3.63
N ALA A 167 -5.43 -3.03 4.45
CA ALA A 167 -4.16 -3.53 3.94
C ALA A 167 -3.59 -4.65 4.81
N LEU A 168 -2.94 -5.61 4.14
CA LEU A 168 -2.09 -6.63 4.75
C LEU A 168 -0.63 -6.29 4.40
N THR A 169 0.20 -6.21 5.42
CA THR A 169 1.64 -5.94 5.27
C THR A 169 2.44 -6.96 6.05
N GLU A 170 3.54 -7.43 5.49
CA GLU A 170 4.43 -8.40 6.10
C GLU A 170 5.73 -7.73 6.55
N ALA A 171 6.15 -7.99 7.77
CA ALA A 171 7.42 -7.55 8.32
C ALA A 171 8.35 -8.76 8.48
N ASN A 172 9.36 -8.87 7.61
CA ASN A 172 10.41 -9.88 7.74
C ASN A 172 11.34 -9.48 8.88
N THR A 173 11.33 -10.24 9.96
CA THR A 173 12.18 -10.05 11.13
C THR A 173 13.19 -11.19 11.26
N ALA A 174 14.21 -11.03 12.12
CA ALA A 174 15.16 -12.09 12.39
C ALA A 174 14.54 -13.40 12.94
N TYR A 175 13.34 -13.30 13.53
CA TYR A 175 12.62 -14.43 14.12
C TYR A 175 11.49 -14.99 13.22
N GLY A 176 11.39 -14.50 11.98
CA GLY A 176 10.37 -14.89 11.02
C GLY A 176 9.50 -13.73 10.59
N ILE A 177 8.41 -14.03 9.91
CA ILE A 177 7.49 -13.06 9.34
C ILE A 177 6.43 -12.69 10.37
N ILE A 178 6.19 -11.38 10.55
CA ILE A 178 5.07 -10.85 11.32
C ILE A 178 4.08 -10.24 10.35
N GLY A 179 2.85 -10.76 10.34
CA GLY A 179 1.73 -10.21 9.56
C GLY A 179 1.06 -9.06 10.29
N VAL A 180 0.87 -7.94 9.59
CA VAL A 180 0.16 -6.75 10.09
C VAL A 180 -1.05 -6.50 9.20
N LYS A 181 -2.25 -6.64 9.76
CA LYS A 181 -3.52 -6.30 9.10
C LYS A 181 -4.01 -4.98 9.67
N VAL A 182 -4.33 -4.04 8.80
CA VAL A 182 -4.79 -2.70 9.17
C VAL A 182 -6.15 -2.44 8.52
N TRP A 183 -7.12 -1.97 9.30
CA TRP A 183 -8.41 -1.46 8.83
C TRP A 183 -8.55 -0.03 9.32
N ILE A 184 -8.84 0.91 8.44
CA ILE A 184 -9.08 2.32 8.75
C ILE A 184 -10.47 2.69 8.25
N SER A 185 -11.31 3.22 9.14
CA SER A 185 -12.62 3.73 8.81
C SER A 185 -12.52 5.24 8.55
N ASN A 186 -12.77 5.64 7.30
CA ASN A 186 -12.75 7.04 6.85
C ASN A 186 -14.14 7.70 6.92
N GLY A 187 -15.11 7.02 7.57
CA GLY A 187 -16.48 7.47 7.69
C GLY A 187 -17.46 6.72 6.79
N GLN A 188 -18.61 7.31 6.56
CA GLN A 188 -19.63 6.72 5.71
C GLN A 188 -19.75 7.50 4.40
N HIS A 189 -19.90 6.79 3.28
CA HIS A 189 -20.31 7.41 2.03
C HIS A 189 -21.70 7.98 2.20
N SER A 190 -21.81 9.28 2.50
CA SER A 190 -23.06 10.00 2.39
C SER A 190 -23.44 10.05 0.90
N LYS A 191 -24.65 9.62 0.54
CA LYS A 191 -25.19 9.92 -0.78
C LYS A 191 -25.11 11.43 -0.93
N LYS A 192 -24.31 11.94 -1.88
CA LYS A 192 -24.42 13.33 -2.30
C LYS A 192 -25.88 13.52 -2.68
N LYS A 193 -26.61 14.33 -1.91
CA LYS A 193 -27.92 14.83 -2.34
C LYS A 193 -27.64 15.60 -3.63
N ASN A 194 -28.10 15.04 -4.76
CA ASN A 194 -28.23 15.80 -5.99
C ASN A 194 -29.25 16.91 -5.80
#